data_bf888c7e66f9bff9c5f54eebd2a6d650
#
_entry.id   bf888c7e66f9bff9c5f54eebd2a6d650
#
_cell.length_a   1.000
_cell.length_b   1.000
_cell.length_c   1.000
_cell.angle_alpha   90.00
_cell.angle_beta   90.00
_cell.angle_gamma   90.00
#
_symmetry.space_group_name_H-M   'P 1'
#
loop_
_entity.id
_entity.type
_entity.pdbx_description
1 polymer ?
#
loop_
_entity_poly.entity_id
_entity_poly.type
_entity_poly.pdbx_seq_one_letter_code
_entity_poly.pdbx_strand_id
1 'polypeptide(L)'
;MVITTGTALIKPGQVATEEDSADSDSHPRLRAEDAAKAFAARGVRTSIVRPGASVHGEGDHGFVPVLIDIARDKGVSAYIGDGSNRWPAVHRLDAAHLYRLALQDAPAGAVFHAIADGGIPTREIAEVIGRHLELPVVSIAPQDATDHFGWMGMFFAIDAPASSALTQERLGWRPAHLGLIDDLELGHYFAPEARTVTV
;
A
#
# COMPACT_ATOMS: atom_id res chain seq x y z
N MET A 1 -16.16 2.73 -15.38
CA MET A 1 -16.10 2.92 -13.90
C MET A 1 -14.89 2.15 -13.38
N VAL A 2 -14.11 2.74 -12.48
CA VAL A 2 -13.00 2.04 -11.81
C VAL A 2 -13.33 1.93 -10.33
N ILE A 3 -13.13 0.76 -9.73
CA ILE A 3 -13.21 0.56 -8.29
C ILE A 3 -11.81 0.31 -7.71
N THR A 4 -11.64 0.63 -6.44
CA THR A 4 -10.39 0.43 -5.70
C THR A 4 -10.58 -0.61 -4.60
N THR A 5 -9.65 -1.58 -4.53
CA THR A 5 -9.61 -2.54 -3.42
C THR A 5 -8.22 -2.54 -2.77
N GLY A 6 -7.38 -3.50 -2.99
CA GLY A 6 -6.00 -3.57 -2.51
C GLY A 6 -5.40 -4.96 -2.66
N THR A 7 -4.08 -5.07 -2.68
CA THR A 7 -3.37 -6.33 -2.85
C THR A 7 -3.18 -7.11 -1.54
N ALA A 8 -3.23 -6.42 -0.39
CA ALA A 8 -2.83 -6.98 0.91
C ALA A 8 -3.60 -8.25 1.35
N LEU A 9 -4.84 -8.42 0.88
CA LEU A 9 -5.71 -9.53 1.27
C LEU A 9 -5.81 -10.63 0.21
N ILE A 10 -5.12 -10.48 -0.93
CA ILE A 10 -5.30 -11.41 -2.05
C ILE A 10 -4.58 -12.72 -1.80
N LYS A 11 -3.30 -12.69 -1.40
CA LYS A 11 -2.47 -13.88 -1.26
C LYS A 11 -1.36 -13.67 -0.21
N PRO A 12 -1.73 -13.54 1.08
CA PRO A 12 -0.73 -13.33 2.13
C PRO A 12 0.40 -14.35 2.10
N GLY A 13 1.64 -13.89 2.28
CA GLY A 13 2.85 -14.73 2.26
C GLY A 13 3.39 -15.09 0.88
N GLN A 14 2.67 -14.79 -0.19
CA GLN A 14 3.08 -15.07 -1.56
C GLN A 14 2.91 -13.85 -2.47
N VAL A 15 3.66 -13.81 -3.58
CA VAL A 15 3.50 -12.73 -4.56
C VAL A 15 2.13 -12.82 -5.21
N ALA A 16 1.27 -11.84 -4.95
CA ALA A 16 -0.02 -11.72 -5.61
C ALA A 16 0.12 -11.15 -7.03
N THR A 17 -0.63 -11.70 -7.97
CA THR A 17 -0.74 -11.24 -9.35
C THR A 17 -2.15 -10.77 -9.65
N GLU A 18 -2.35 -10.11 -10.79
CA GLU A 18 -3.66 -9.63 -11.23
C GLU A 18 -4.67 -10.77 -11.51
N GLU A 19 -4.18 -12.00 -11.68
CA GLU A 19 -5.01 -13.20 -11.90
C GLU A 19 -5.44 -13.87 -10.60
N ASP A 20 -4.78 -13.54 -9.48
CA ASP A 20 -5.17 -14.06 -8.18
C ASP A 20 -6.48 -13.38 -7.68
N SER A 21 -7.26 -14.16 -6.96
CA SER A 21 -8.47 -13.69 -6.27
C SER A 21 -8.50 -14.21 -4.84
N ALA A 22 -9.12 -13.44 -3.95
CA ALA A 22 -9.39 -13.87 -2.59
C ALA A 22 -10.88 -14.18 -2.42
N ASP A 23 -11.22 -14.89 -1.37
CA ASP A 23 -12.60 -15.12 -0.96
C ASP A 23 -13.26 -13.79 -0.60
N SER A 24 -14.30 -13.44 -1.33
CA SER A 24 -15.05 -12.18 -1.15
C SER A 24 -15.72 -12.07 0.21
N ASP A 25 -15.98 -13.18 0.88
CA ASP A 25 -16.55 -13.19 2.23
C ASP A 25 -15.51 -12.89 3.32
N SER A 26 -14.22 -13.00 2.99
CA SER A 26 -13.13 -12.72 3.95
C SER A 26 -13.01 -11.23 4.31
N HIS A 27 -13.41 -10.31 3.42
CA HIS A 27 -13.32 -8.88 3.67
C HIS A 27 -14.32 -8.06 2.84
N PRO A 28 -15.01 -7.06 3.42
CA PRO A 28 -16.03 -6.27 2.73
C PRO A 28 -15.58 -5.60 1.42
N ARG A 29 -14.32 -5.19 1.32
CA ARG A 29 -13.76 -4.59 0.10
C ARG A 29 -13.70 -5.57 -1.07
N LEU A 30 -13.53 -6.87 -0.81
CA LEU A 30 -13.47 -7.88 -1.85
C LEU A 30 -14.84 -8.11 -2.51
N ARG A 31 -15.93 -7.93 -1.77
CA ARG A 31 -17.29 -7.96 -2.34
C ARG A 31 -17.51 -6.88 -3.42
N ALA A 32 -16.80 -5.76 -3.34
CA ALA A 32 -16.85 -4.73 -4.38
C ALA A 32 -16.26 -5.22 -5.70
N GLU A 33 -15.28 -6.13 -5.68
CA GLU A 33 -14.75 -6.76 -6.91
C GLU A 33 -15.78 -7.64 -7.58
N ASP A 34 -16.52 -8.47 -6.81
CA ASP A 34 -17.57 -9.33 -7.35
C ASP A 34 -18.71 -8.49 -7.95
N ALA A 35 -19.08 -7.40 -7.29
CA ALA A 35 -20.05 -6.47 -7.83
C ALA A 35 -19.57 -5.85 -9.15
N ALA A 36 -18.30 -5.43 -9.23
CA ALA A 36 -17.73 -4.88 -10.46
C ALA A 36 -17.72 -5.91 -11.59
N LYS A 37 -17.33 -7.15 -11.31
CA LYS A 37 -17.36 -8.26 -12.28
C LYS A 37 -18.78 -8.58 -12.76
N ALA A 38 -19.75 -8.58 -11.83
CA ALA A 38 -21.18 -8.78 -12.17
C ALA A 38 -21.72 -7.66 -13.07
N PHE A 39 -21.33 -6.40 -12.85
CA PHE A 39 -21.68 -5.30 -13.75
C PHE A 39 -20.98 -5.41 -15.10
N ALA A 40 -19.74 -5.86 -15.14
CA ALA A 40 -19.03 -6.15 -16.39
C ALA A 40 -19.76 -7.17 -17.25
N ALA A 41 -20.25 -8.27 -16.64
CA ALA A 41 -21.05 -9.30 -17.32
C ALA A 41 -22.37 -8.76 -17.91
N ARG A 42 -22.86 -7.62 -17.40
CA ARG A 42 -24.06 -6.92 -17.89
C ARG A 42 -23.76 -5.82 -18.90
N GLY A 43 -22.51 -5.75 -19.40
CA GLY A 43 -22.09 -4.79 -20.42
C GLY A 43 -21.64 -3.42 -19.88
N VAL A 44 -21.51 -3.26 -18.57
CA VAL A 44 -20.96 -2.04 -18.00
C VAL A 44 -19.43 -2.12 -18.00
N ARG A 45 -18.75 -1.14 -18.59
CA ARG A 45 -17.29 -1.10 -18.57
C ARG A 45 -16.78 -0.72 -17.18
N THR A 46 -16.56 -1.75 -16.36
CA THR A 46 -15.95 -1.67 -15.02
C THR A 46 -14.55 -2.22 -15.06
N SER A 47 -13.66 -1.69 -14.22
CA SER A 47 -12.34 -2.27 -13.94
C SER A 47 -11.99 -2.13 -12.47
N ILE A 48 -11.01 -2.90 -12.03
CA ILE A 48 -10.57 -2.97 -10.64
C ILE A 48 -9.11 -2.56 -10.60
N VAL A 49 -8.76 -1.60 -9.74
CA VAL A 49 -7.37 -1.26 -9.44
C VAL A 49 -7.08 -1.63 -7.99
N ARG A 50 -6.03 -2.43 -7.80
CA ARG A 50 -5.54 -2.87 -6.50
C ARG A 50 -4.20 -2.19 -6.20
N PRO A 51 -4.16 -1.10 -5.43
CA PRO A 51 -2.91 -0.55 -4.95
C PRO A 51 -2.25 -1.45 -3.89
N GLY A 52 -0.97 -1.22 -3.67
CA GLY A 52 -0.19 -1.78 -2.58
C GLY A 52 -0.63 -1.24 -1.22
N ALA A 53 0.02 -1.74 -0.16
CA ALA A 53 -0.22 -1.28 1.20
C ALA A 53 0.14 0.21 1.36
N SER A 54 1.13 0.71 0.63
CA SER A 54 1.52 2.12 0.63
C SER A 54 1.30 2.77 -0.74
N VAL A 55 0.51 3.85 -0.75
CA VAL A 55 0.41 4.80 -1.87
C VAL A 55 1.04 6.10 -1.37
N HIS A 56 2.33 6.27 -1.65
CA HIS A 56 3.18 7.26 -1.03
C HIS A 56 3.45 8.50 -1.91
N GLY A 57 4.07 9.51 -1.33
CA GLY A 57 4.44 10.77 -1.98
C GLY A 57 4.07 11.98 -1.15
N GLU A 58 4.56 13.15 -1.52
CA GLU A 58 4.26 14.40 -0.80
C GLU A 58 2.74 14.60 -0.62
N GLY A 59 2.31 14.85 0.63
CA GLY A 59 0.90 14.97 0.99
C GLY A 59 0.19 13.62 1.17
N ASP A 60 0.93 12.52 1.37
CA ASP A 60 0.38 11.25 1.79
C ASP A 60 -0.29 11.36 3.17
N HIS A 61 -1.48 10.79 3.31
CA HIS A 61 -2.24 10.66 4.56
C HIS A 61 -2.54 9.18 4.89
N GLY A 62 -1.78 8.26 4.28
CA GLY A 62 -1.96 6.82 4.43
C GLY A 62 -1.18 6.23 5.60
N PHE A 63 -0.68 5.02 5.39
CA PHE A 63 -0.09 4.23 6.47
C PHE A 63 1.30 4.71 6.90
N VAL A 64 2.09 5.26 6.00
CA VAL A 64 3.45 5.72 6.32
C VAL A 64 3.44 6.88 7.33
N PRO A 65 2.66 7.95 7.14
CA PRO A 65 2.50 8.99 8.17
C PRO A 65 2.06 8.45 9.53
N VAL A 66 1.13 7.48 9.54
CA VAL A 66 0.67 6.85 10.79
C VAL A 66 1.81 6.11 11.51
N LEU A 67 2.67 5.40 10.78
CA LEU A 67 3.85 4.73 11.37
C LEU A 67 4.85 5.76 11.94
N ILE A 68 5.04 6.88 11.26
CA ILE A 68 5.91 7.97 11.71
C ILE A 68 5.36 8.59 12.99
N ASP A 69 4.05 8.84 13.06
CA ASP A 69 3.41 9.40 14.26
C ASP A 69 3.47 8.43 15.44
N ILE A 70 3.24 7.13 15.22
CA ILE A 70 3.42 6.10 16.25
C ILE A 70 4.88 6.10 16.76
N ALA A 71 5.86 6.21 15.86
CA ALA A 71 7.26 6.25 16.25
C ALA A 71 7.59 7.48 17.11
N ARG A 72 7.05 8.67 16.76
CA ARG A 72 7.17 9.89 17.57
C ARG A 72 6.54 9.74 18.95
N ASP A 73 5.32 9.22 19.01
CA ASP A 73 4.56 9.06 20.25
C ASP A 73 5.19 8.03 21.20
N LYS A 74 5.72 6.94 20.64
CA LYS A 74 6.34 5.85 21.43
C LYS A 74 7.82 6.07 21.73
N GLY A 75 8.48 7.03 21.05
CA GLY A 75 9.92 7.28 21.18
C GLY A 75 10.79 6.17 20.60
N VAL A 76 10.23 5.28 19.79
CA VAL A 76 10.93 4.21 19.08
C VAL A 76 10.29 3.98 17.72
N SER A 77 11.10 3.72 16.69
CA SER A 77 10.61 3.16 15.44
C SER A 77 10.61 1.64 15.53
N ALA A 78 9.55 0.99 15.07
CA ALA A 78 9.40 -0.44 15.33
C ALA A 78 8.94 -1.23 14.10
N TYR A 79 9.30 -2.53 14.08
CA TYR A 79 8.79 -3.53 13.16
C TYR A 79 8.34 -4.77 13.94
N ILE A 80 7.53 -5.64 13.33
CA ILE A 80 6.96 -6.83 14.00
C ILE A 80 7.84 -8.05 13.70
N GLY A 81 8.15 -8.84 14.72
CA GLY A 81 8.95 -10.05 14.59
C GLY A 81 10.36 -9.78 14.07
N ASP A 82 10.74 -10.43 12.98
CA ASP A 82 12.01 -10.19 12.30
C ASP A 82 11.94 -9.05 11.25
N GLY A 83 10.74 -8.53 10.99
CA GLY A 83 10.51 -7.46 10.02
C GLY A 83 10.69 -7.87 8.56
N SER A 84 10.70 -9.17 8.27
CA SER A 84 10.84 -9.72 6.91
C SER A 84 9.54 -9.68 6.10
N ASN A 85 8.41 -9.46 6.75
CA ASN A 85 7.12 -9.29 6.07
C ASN A 85 7.15 -8.04 5.17
N ARG A 86 6.57 -8.19 3.97
CA ARG A 86 6.77 -7.26 2.86
C ARG A 86 5.53 -6.44 2.56
N TRP A 87 5.75 -5.14 2.34
CA TRP A 87 4.73 -4.22 1.91
C TRP A 87 4.99 -3.73 0.48
N PRO A 88 4.07 -3.97 -0.44
CA PRO A 88 4.15 -3.41 -1.78
C PRO A 88 3.76 -1.93 -1.75
N ALA A 89 4.41 -1.14 -2.60
CA ALA A 89 4.19 0.30 -2.64
C ALA A 89 4.10 0.85 -4.07
N VAL A 90 3.54 2.04 -4.19
CA VAL A 90 3.48 2.81 -5.43
C VAL A 90 3.44 4.30 -5.12
N HIS A 91 4.17 5.10 -5.89
CA HIS A 91 4.05 6.54 -5.79
C HIS A 91 2.66 7.00 -6.26
N ARG A 92 2.05 7.97 -5.56
CA ARG A 92 0.68 8.44 -5.80
C ARG A 92 0.44 8.95 -7.24
N LEU A 93 1.44 9.55 -7.87
CA LEU A 93 1.34 10.02 -9.24
C LEU A 93 1.35 8.88 -10.25
N ASP A 94 2.11 7.81 -10.00
CA ASP A 94 2.07 6.60 -10.82
C ASP A 94 0.74 5.87 -10.65
N ALA A 95 0.22 5.80 -9.43
CA ALA A 95 -1.13 5.27 -9.18
C ALA A 95 -2.18 6.09 -9.94
N ALA A 96 -2.15 7.43 -9.84
CA ALA A 96 -3.07 8.29 -10.56
C ALA A 96 -3.00 8.10 -12.09
N HIS A 97 -1.78 7.92 -12.63
CA HIS A 97 -1.58 7.60 -14.04
C HIS A 97 -2.25 6.27 -14.41
N LEU A 98 -2.07 5.21 -13.58
CA LEU A 98 -2.74 3.93 -13.83
C LEU A 98 -4.26 4.07 -13.79
N TYR A 99 -4.83 4.81 -12.82
CA TYR A 99 -6.27 5.05 -12.78
C TYR A 99 -6.79 5.74 -14.05
N ARG A 100 -6.03 6.70 -14.60
CA ARG A 100 -6.37 7.35 -15.86
C ARG A 100 -6.39 6.36 -17.01
N LEU A 101 -5.35 5.52 -17.14
CA LEU A 101 -5.29 4.47 -18.19
C LEU A 101 -6.45 3.47 -18.02
N ALA A 102 -6.73 3.04 -16.79
CA ALA A 102 -7.84 2.11 -16.52
C ALA A 102 -9.20 2.72 -16.90
N LEU A 103 -9.41 4.01 -16.68
CA LEU A 103 -10.62 4.70 -17.10
C LEU A 103 -10.76 4.79 -18.63
N GLN A 104 -9.65 5.04 -19.33
CA GLN A 104 -9.63 5.25 -20.79
C GLN A 104 -9.70 3.93 -21.55
N ASP A 105 -8.84 2.97 -21.19
CA ASP A 105 -8.46 1.85 -22.06
C ASP A 105 -8.79 0.46 -21.49
N ALA A 106 -9.17 0.35 -20.20
CA ALA A 106 -9.39 -0.96 -19.60
C ALA A 106 -10.59 -1.70 -20.22
N PRO A 107 -10.44 -2.98 -20.57
CA PRO A 107 -11.59 -3.83 -20.91
C PRO A 107 -12.48 -4.05 -19.67
N ALA A 108 -13.74 -4.38 -19.92
CA ALA A 108 -14.71 -4.65 -18.84
C ALA A 108 -14.26 -5.86 -18.00
N GLY A 109 -14.31 -5.72 -16.69
CA GLY A 109 -13.94 -6.76 -15.73
C GLY A 109 -12.43 -6.90 -15.48
N ALA A 110 -11.59 -6.08 -16.13
CA ALA A 110 -10.14 -6.18 -15.97
C ALA A 110 -9.68 -5.79 -14.56
N VAL A 111 -8.64 -6.47 -14.10
CA VAL A 111 -7.97 -6.22 -12.82
C VAL A 111 -6.55 -5.73 -13.09
N PHE A 112 -6.13 -4.71 -12.37
CA PHE A 112 -4.80 -4.10 -12.45
C PHE A 112 -4.21 -3.91 -11.06
N HIS A 113 -2.90 -4.07 -10.95
CA HIS A 113 -2.14 -3.80 -9.73
C HIS A 113 -1.36 -2.49 -9.85
N ALA A 114 -1.63 -1.54 -8.97
CA ALA A 114 -0.85 -0.31 -8.83
C ALA A 114 0.34 -0.57 -7.88
N ILE A 115 1.39 -1.22 -8.42
CA ILE A 115 2.58 -1.65 -7.68
C ILE A 115 3.83 -1.23 -8.44
N ALA A 116 4.68 -0.43 -7.80
CA ALA A 116 6.03 -0.11 -8.27
C ALA A 116 7.06 -0.95 -7.51
N ASP A 117 7.00 -0.92 -6.17
CA ASP A 117 7.81 -1.76 -5.30
C ASP A 117 7.03 -3.03 -4.95
N GLY A 118 7.49 -4.18 -5.40
CA GLY A 118 6.76 -5.45 -5.26
C GLY A 118 6.66 -5.99 -3.83
N GLY A 119 7.49 -5.49 -2.90
CA GLY A 119 7.48 -5.91 -1.50
C GLY A 119 8.70 -5.43 -0.75
N ILE A 120 8.56 -4.40 0.05
CA ILE A 120 9.59 -3.81 0.90
C ILE A 120 9.48 -4.43 2.28
N PRO A 121 10.58 -4.99 2.84
CA PRO A 121 10.60 -5.47 4.23
C PRO A 121 10.19 -4.36 5.20
N THR A 122 9.27 -4.66 6.11
CA THR A 122 8.80 -3.63 7.07
C THR A 122 9.90 -3.14 7.99
N ARG A 123 10.95 -3.94 8.20
CA ARG A 123 12.17 -3.51 8.90
C ARG A 123 12.84 -2.34 8.19
N GLU A 124 12.97 -2.36 6.86
CA GLU A 124 13.60 -1.28 6.10
C GLU A 124 12.81 0.04 6.26
N ILE A 125 11.47 -0.04 6.24
CA ILE A 125 10.62 1.12 6.50
C ILE A 125 10.89 1.67 7.91
N ALA A 126 10.93 0.80 8.92
CA ALA A 126 11.20 1.20 10.29
C ALA A 126 12.61 1.78 10.47
N GLU A 127 13.61 1.25 9.77
CA GLU A 127 14.99 1.74 9.81
C GLU A 127 15.12 3.16 9.24
N VAL A 128 14.44 3.45 8.12
CA VAL A 128 14.40 4.82 7.57
C VAL A 128 13.70 5.76 8.53
N ILE A 129 12.54 5.39 9.06
CA ILE A 129 11.80 6.23 10.03
C ILE A 129 12.67 6.50 11.28
N GLY A 130 13.28 5.46 11.85
CA GLY A 130 14.13 5.60 13.03
C GLY A 130 15.34 6.53 12.77
N ARG A 131 15.96 6.42 11.61
CA ARG A 131 17.11 7.26 11.23
C ARG A 131 16.72 8.74 11.11
N HIS A 132 15.63 9.06 10.43
CA HIS A 132 15.17 10.42 10.24
C HIS A 132 14.64 11.09 11.53
N LEU A 133 14.08 10.30 12.44
CA LEU A 133 13.59 10.78 13.72
C LEU A 133 14.63 10.71 14.85
N GLU A 134 15.84 10.19 14.56
CA GLU A 134 16.90 9.94 15.56
C GLU A 134 16.40 9.04 16.72
N LEU A 135 15.54 8.05 16.40
CA LEU A 135 14.95 7.12 17.35
C LEU A 135 15.59 5.71 17.22
N PRO A 136 15.65 4.96 18.33
CA PRO A 136 16.05 3.56 18.26
C PRO A 136 15.06 2.75 17.44
N VAL A 137 15.57 1.76 16.68
CA VAL A 137 14.75 0.81 15.92
C VAL A 137 14.66 -0.50 16.69
N VAL A 138 13.44 -0.95 16.95
CA VAL A 138 13.18 -2.12 17.81
C VAL A 138 12.25 -3.14 17.14
N SER A 139 12.44 -4.41 17.51
CA SER A 139 11.50 -5.48 17.16
C SER A 139 10.39 -5.55 18.21
N ILE A 140 9.14 -5.61 17.76
CA ILE A 140 7.97 -5.86 18.61
C ILE A 140 7.53 -7.32 18.40
N ALA A 141 7.31 -8.06 19.49
CA ALA A 141 6.81 -9.41 19.37
C ALA A 141 5.40 -9.41 18.75
N PRO A 142 5.04 -10.39 17.92
CA PRO A 142 3.75 -10.40 17.21
C PRO A 142 2.53 -10.26 18.12
N GLN A 143 2.57 -10.84 19.35
CA GLN A 143 1.49 -10.73 20.33
C GLN A 143 1.32 -9.31 20.88
N ASP A 144 2.36 -8.47 20.85
CA ASP A 144 2.38 -7.11 21.39
C ASP A 144 2.09 -6.06 20.31
N ALA A 145 1.91 -6.49 19.06
CA ALA A 145 1.74 -5.61 17.90
C ALA A 145 0.55 -4.65 18.05
N THR A 146 -0.58 -5.13 18.60
CA THR A 146 -1.78 -4.31 18.82
C THR A 146 -1.54 -3.26 19.90
N ASP A 147 -0.81 -3.58 20.95
CA ASP A 147 -0.51 -2.65 22.05
C ASP A 147 0.46 -1.55 21.61
N HIS A 148 1.37 -1.87 20.69
CA HIS A 148 2.32 -0.91 20.17
C HIS A 148 1.73 -0.05 19.02
N PHE A 149 1.13 -0.69 18.00
CA PHE A 149 0.68 -0.05 16.77
C PHE A 149 -0.82 0.27 16.76
N GLY A 150 -1.59 -0.11 17.78
CA GLY A 150 -3.04 0.01 17.76
C GLY A 150 -3.65 -0.79 16.59
N TRP A 151 -4.66 -0.20 15.95
CA TRP A 151 -5.32 -0.81 14.78
C TRP A 151 -4.37 -1.11 13.62
N MET A 152 -3.27 -0.35 13.51
CA MET A 152 -2.27 -0.50 12.46
C MET A 152 -1.51 -1.82 12.56
N GLY A 153 -1.35 -2.37 13.78
CA GLY A 153 -0.59 -3.61 14.01
C GLY A 153 -1.10 -4.79 13.18
N MET A 154 -2.41 -4.91 13.03
CA MET A 154 -3.01 -5.96 12.20
C MET A 154 -2.61 -5.85 10.72
N PHE A 155 -2.58 -4.64 10.17
CA PHE A 155 -2.17 -4.42 8.77
C PHE A 155 -0.66 -4.52 8.61
N PHE A 156 0.10 -3.97 9.56
CA PHE A 156 1.55 -3.94 9.51
C PHE A 156 2.18 -5.33 9.65
N ALA A 157 1.46 -6.29 10.23
CA ALA A 157 1.88 -7.68 10.32
C ALA A 157 1.73 -8.50 9.02
N ILE A 158 0.97 -8.00 8.03
CA ILE A 158 0.67 -8.78 6.82
C ILE A 158 1.90 -8.80 5.89
N ASP A 159 2.35 -9.99 5.49
CA ASP A 159 3.27 -10.18 4.38
C ASP A 159 2.45 -10.25 3.08
N ALA A 160 2.53 -9.20 2.25
CA ALA A 160 1.65 -9.05 1.09
C ALA A 160 2.38 -8.62 -0.19
N PRO A 161 3.47 -9.29 -0.58
CA PRO A 161 4.16 -8.92 -1.81
C PRO A 161 3.23 -9.07 -3.02
N ALA A 162 3.41 -8.20 -4.02
CA ALA A 162 2.58 -8.21 -5.21
C ALA A 162 3.37 -7.79 -6.45
N SER A 163 2.92 -8.25 -7.62
CA SER A 163 3.46 -7.90 -8.93
C SER A 163 2.45 -7.02 -9.69
N SER A 164 2.97 -6.16 -10.55
CA SER A 164 2.20 -5.42 -11.56
C SER A 164 2.59 -5.78 -13.00
N ALA A 165 3.25 -6.92 -13.19
CA ALA A 165 3.79 -7.30 -14.49
C ALA A 165 2.71 -7.35 -15.58
N LEU A 166 1.55 -7.95 -15.29
CA LEU A 166 0.44 -8.02 -16.24
C LEU A 166 -0.22 -6.65 -16.46
N THR A 167 -0.29 -5.81 -15.45
CA THR A 167 -0.74 -4.42 -15.59
C THR A 167 0.14 -3.65 -16.56
N GLN A 168 1.45 -3.78 -16.41
CA GLN A 168 2.44 -3.15 -17.27
C GLN A 168 2.33 -3.65 -18.72
N GLU A 169 2.14 -4.94 -18.91
CA GLU A 169 1.97 -5.55 -20.22
C GLU A 169 0.66 -5.09 -20.90
N ARG A 170 -0.46 -5.16 -20.15
CA ARG A 170 -1.82 -4.94 -20.71
C ARG A 170 -2.12 -3.47 -21.02
N LEU A 171 -1.60 -2.53 -20.20
CA LEU A 171 -1.88 -1.10 -20.32
C LEU A 171 -0.67 -0.26 -20.75
N GLY A 172 0.51 -0.87 -20.90
CA GLY A 172 1.74 -0.11 -21.15
C GLY A 172 2.12 0.83 -20.00
N TRP A 173 1.48 0.66 -18.81
CA TRP A 173 1.79 1.46 -17.65
C TRP A 173 3.22 1.20 -17.17
N ARG A 174 3.92 2.27 -16.83
CA ARG A 174 5.28 2.19 -16.28
C ARG A 174 5.37 3.17 -15.12
N PRO A 175 5.62 2.68 -13.87
CA PRO A 175 5.94 3.56 -12.76
C PRO A 175 7.26 4.29 -13.07
N ALA A 176 7.30 5.59 -12.81
CA ALA A 176 8.43 6.45 -13.18
C ALA A 176 8.91 7.33 -12.02
N HIS A 177 8.20 7.31 -10.88
CA HIS A 177 8.57 8.06 -9.69
C HIS A 177 9.41 7.19 -8.74
N LEU A 178 9.95 7.82 -7.70
CA LEU A 178 10.76 7.17 -6.69
C LEU A 178 9.99 6.02 -6.01
N GLY A 179 10.71 4.97 -5.61
CA GLY A 179 10.22 3.95 -4.71
C GLY A 179 10.04 4.50 -3.29
N LEU A 180 9.31 3.76 -2.44
CA LEU A 180 8.96 4.22 -1.10
C LEU A 180 10.19 4.58 -0.24
N ILE A 181 11.21 3.76 -0.25
CA ILE A 181 12.42 4.02 0.57
C ILE A 181 13.11 5.30 0.11
N ASP A 182 13.33 5.47 -1.19
CA ASP A 182 13.96 6.67 -1.74
C ASP A 182 13.11 7.92 -1.49
N ASP A 183 11.79 7.80 -1.57
CA ASP A 183 10.85 8.89 -1.29
C ASP A 183 10.88 9.31 0.20
N LEU A 184 10.96 8.34 1.12
CA LEU A 184 11.16 8.60 2.55
C LEU A 184 12.48 9.31 2.82
N GLU A 185 13.57 8.93 2.14
CA GLU A 185 14.89 9.54 2.29
C GLU A 185 14.92 11.02 1.86
N LEU A 186 13.98 11.49 1.03
CA LEU A 186 13.85 12.92 0.74
C LEU A 186 13.46 13.77 1.97
N GLY A 187 12.96 13.14 3.02
CA GLY A 187 12.73 13.78 4.31
C GLY A 187 11.45 14.61 4.43
N HIS A 188 10.65 14.77 3.38
CA HIS A 188 9.42 15.59 3.43
C HIS A 188 8.39 15.06 4.43
N TYR A 189 8.35 13.74 4.70
CA TYR A 189 7.50 13.12 5.71
C TYR A 189 7.85 13.51 7.15
N PHE A 190 9.07 13.95 7.39
CA PHE A 190 9.60 14.22 8.73
C PHE A 190 9.65 15.72 9.05
N ALA A 191 9.36 16.57 8.05
CA ALA A 191 9.26 18.01 8.26
C ALA A 191 8.20 18.31 9.34
N PRO A 192 8.43 19.29 10.24
CA PRO A 192 7.41 19.71 11.17
C PRO A 192 6.17 20.15 10.39
N GLU A 193 5.02 19.56 10.68
CA GLU A 193 3.77 20.08 10.11
C GLU A 193 3.68 21.56 10.43
N ALA A 194 3.49 22.39 9.42
CA ALA A 194 3.08 23.77 9.64
C ALA A 194 1.73 23.70 10.39
N ARG A 195 1.77 23.81 11.72
CA ARG A 195 0.55 23.88 12.54
C ARG A 195 -0.27 25.03 11.97
N THR A 196 -1.29 24.68 11.17
CA THR A 196 -2.32 25.64 10.82
C THR A 196 -3.06 25.97 12.12
N VAL A 197 -2.61 27.02 12.80
CA VAL A 197 -3.36 27.60 13.92
C VAL A 197 -4.65 28.13 13.30
N THR A 198 -5.71 27.34 13.40
CA THR A 198 -7.06 27.86 13.13
C THR A 198 -7.38 28.80 14.28
N VAL A 199 -7.35 30.12 13.98
CA VAL A 199 -7.80 31.21 14.85
C VAL A 199 -9.33 31.24 14.83
#